data_a7a6f8e6a855782977c253aaac47afd4
#
_entry.id   a7a6f8e6a855782977c253aaac47afd4
#
_cell.length_a   1.000
_cell.length_b   1.000
_cell.length_c   1.000
_cell.angle_alpha   90.00
_cell.angle_beta   90.00
_cell.angle_gamma   90.00
#
_symmetry.space_group_name_H-M   'P 1'
#
loop_
_entity.id
_entity.type
_entity.pdbx_description
1 polymer ?
#
loop_
_entity_poly.entity_id
_entity_poly.type
_entity_poly.pdbx_seq_one_letter_code
_entity_poly.pdbx_strand_id
1 'polypeptide(L)'
;MEPQLFSIDCTNNPAREATTFILEHDRAGAVVDVEIEVFDLSGRLLWHHQESSVSTTNTQTVNWNLTVENGNRLQTGVYLYRARISSEGSAKVSKAKKLIVISNN
;
A
#
# COMPACT_ATOMS: atom_id res chain seq x y z
N MET A 1 -2.44 13.69 -18.60
CA MET A 1 -1.73 14.27 -17.43
C MET A 1 -1.45 13.18 -16.43
N GLU A 2 -0.25 13.14 -15.90
CA GLU A 2 0.19 12.17 -14.94
C GLU A 2 -0.57 12.33 -13.61
N PRO A 3 -1.07 11.25 -12.99
CA PRO A 3 -1.71 11.36 -11.68
C PRO A 3 -0.69 11.80 -10.63
N GLN A 4 -1.17 12.50 -9.62
CA GLN A 4 -0.34 12.90 -8.49
C GLN A 4 -0.69 12.03 -7.29
N LEU A 5 0.33 11.49 -6.64
CA LEU A 5 0.19 10.78 -5.40
C LEU A 5 0.80 11.68 -4.32
N PHE A 6 -0.06 12.34 -3.56
CA PHE A 6 0.37 13.33 -2.56
C PHE A 6 0.96 12.67 -1.33
N SER A 7 0.41 11.53 -0.92
CA SER A 7 0.93 10.80 0.22
C SER A 7 0.50 9.35 0.19
N ILE A 8 1.32 8.51 0.82
CA ILE A 8 0.92 7.17 1.22
C ILE A 8 1.34 6.98 2.67
N ASP A 9 0.42 6.48 3.47
CA ASP A 9 0.67 6.17 4.87
C ASP A 9 -0.01 4.86 5.21
N CYS A 10 0.32 4.31 6.34
CA CYS A 10 -0.42 3.18 6.88
C CYS A 10 -0.76 3.41 8.36
N THR A 11 -1.95 3.03 8.71
CA THR A 11 -2.43 2.95 10.08
C THR A 11 -2.81 1.48 10.30
N ASN A 12 -2.57 0.93 11.29
CA ASN A 12 -1.71 1.06 12.43
C ASN A 12 -0.24 0.83 12.04
N ASN A 13 0.64 1.65 12.54
CA ASN A 13 2.09 1.49 12.36
C ASN A 13 2.75 1.97 13.66
N PRO A 14 3.19 1.08 14.57
CA PRO A 14 3.34 -0.38 14.41
C PRO A 14 2.01 -1.12 14.25
N ALA A 15 2.03 -2.14 13.39
CA ALA A 15 0.87 -2.98 13.11
C ALA A 15 0.95 -4.29 13.89
N ARG A 16 -0.19 -4.73 14.45
CA ARG A 16 -0.26 -5.99 15.23
C ARG A 16 -1.06 -7.05 14.53
N GLU A 17 -2.26 -6.72 14.09
CA GLU A 17 -3.15 -7.68 13.44
C GLU A 17 -3.45 -7.29 12.00
N ALA A 18 -3.53 -5.99 11.74
CA ALA A 18 -3.85 -5.46 10.43
C ALA A 18 -3.35 -4.04 10.30
N THR A 19 -3.26 -3.57 9.08
CA THR A 19 -2.97 -2.17 8.79
C THR A 19 -3.83 -1.74 7.61
N THR A 20 -4.04 -0.44 7.47
CA THR A 20 -4.74 0.14 6.34
C THR A 20 -3.79 1.09 5.64
N PHE A 21 -3.58 0.87 4.35
CA PHE A 21 -2.82 1.81 3.52
C PHE A 21 -3.76 2.92 3.07
N ILE A 22 -3.30 4.15 3.19
CA ILE A 22 -4.09 5.34 2.84
C ILE A 22 -3.31 6.13 1.81
N LEU A 23 -3.90 6.25 0.61
CA LEU A 23 -3.30 6.98 -0.49
C LEU A 23 -4.11 8.24 -0.75
N GLU A 24 -3.46 9.39 -0.81
CA GLU A 24 -4.10 10.64 -1.22
C GLU A 24 -3.62 11.01 -2.62
N HIS A 25 -4.57 11.29 -3.52
CA HIS A 25 -4.29 11.51 -4.93
C HIS A 25 -5.18 12.63 -5.50
N ASP A 26 -5.02 12.93 -6.79
CA ASP A 26 -5.75 14.00 -7.46
C ASP A 26 -6.76 13.50 -8.51
N ARG A 27 -7.20 12.25 -8.41
CA ARG A 27 -8.06 11.62 -9.42
C ARG A 27 -9.45 11.27 -8.92
N ALA A 28 -10.03 12.11 -8.08
CA ALA A 28 -11.42 11.92 -7.68
C ALA A 28 -12.33 11.90 -8.92
N GLY A 29 -13.23 10.92 -8.98
CA GLY A 29 -14.18 10.77 -10.08
C GLY A 29 -13.64 9.99 -11.29
N ALA A 30 -12.35 9.64 -11.30
CA ALA A 30 -11.75 8.86 -12.38
C ALA A 30 -11.51 7.42 -11.96
N VAL A 31 -11.31 6.54 -12.95
CA VAL A 31 -10.85 5.18 -12.68
C VAL A 31 -9.38 5.23 -12.32
N VAL A 32 -9.04 4.68 -11.16
CA VAL A 32 -7.66 4.58 -10.71
C VAL A 32 -7.30 3.13 -10.44
N ASP A 33 -6.09 2.76 -10.84
CA ASP A 33 -5.47 1.49 -10.48
C ASP A 33 -4.50 1.77 -9.34
N VAL A 34 -4.65 1.02 -8.25
CA VAL A 34 -3.79 1.15 -7.08
C VAL A 34 -3.05 -0.15 -6.87
N GLU A 35 -1.76 -0.05 -6.68
CA GLU A 35 -0.91 -1.20 -6.41
C GLU A 35 -0.11 -0.93 -5.15
N ILE A 36 -0.13 -1.89 -4.22
CA ILE A 36 0.66 -1.83 -3.00
C ILE A 36 1.65 -2.97 -3.02
N GLU A 37 2.90 -2.68 -2.64
CA GLU A 37 3.94 -3.69 -2.52
C GLU A 37 4.57 -3.59 -1.15
N VAL A 38 4.79 -4.75 -0.51
CA VAL A 38 5.47 -4.84 0.78
C VAL A 38 6.69 -5.73 0.62
N PHE A 39 7.83 -5.24 1.10
CA PHE A 39 9.13 -5.89 0.97
C PHE A 39 9.77 -6.11 2.34
N ASP A 40 10.64 -7.12 2.44
CA ASP A 40 11.56 -7.18 3.57
C ASP A 40 12.73 -6.21 3.34
N LEU A 41 13.61 -6.09 4.33
CA LEU A 41 14.72 -5.14 4.24
C LEU A 41 15.79 -5.56 3.22
N SER A 42 15.76 -6.80 2.74
CA SER A 42 16.66 -7.24 1.66
C SER A 42 16.11 -6.89 0.28
N GLY A 43 14.89 -6.35 0.21
CA GLY A 43 14.26 -6.01 -1.06
C GLY A 43 13.41 -7.11 -1.66
N ARG A 44 13.20 -8.22 -0.94
CA ARG A 44 12.37 -9.31 -1.43
C ARG A 44 10.88 -8.96 -1.28
N LEU A 45 10.11 -9.09 -2.36
CA LEU A 45 8.68 -8.83 -2.34
C LEU A 45 7.97 -9.92 -1.53
N LEU A 46 7.20 -9.49 -0.53
CA LEU A 46 6.47 -10.39 0.36
C LEU A 46 4.97 -10.39 0.07
N TRP A 47 4.42 -9.28 -0.32
CA TRP A 47 3.00 -9.14 -0.61
C TRP A 47 2.77 -8.06 -1.65
N HIS A 48 1.78 -8.31 -2.48
CA HIS A 48 1.41 -7.41 -3.56
C HIS A 48 -0.10 -7.41 -3.67
N HIS A 49 -0.68 -6.23 -3.81
CA HIS A 49 -2.11 -6.06 -4.00
C HIS A 49 -2.36 -5.06 -5.12
N GLN A 50 -3.31 -5.37 -5.96
CA GLN A 50 -3.71 -4.47 -7.04
C GLN A 50 -5.22 -4.43 -7.10
N GLU A 51 -5.78 -3.23 -7.22
CA GLU A 51 -7.20 -3.05 -7.43
C GLU A 51 -7.46 -1.88 -8.35
N SER A 52 -8.60 -1.93 -9.04
CA SER A 52 -9.02 -0.89 -9.96
C SER A 52 -10.44 -0.48 -9.58
N SER A 53 -10.66 0.80 -9.41
CA SER A 53 -11.97 1.31 -9.01
C SER A 53 -12.12 2.78 -9.38
N VAL A 54 -13.37 3.25 -9.37
CA VAL A 54 -13.62 4.68 -9.46
C VAL A 54 -13.53 5.26 -8.04
N SER A 55 -12.55 6.14 -7.84
CA SER A 55 -12.40 6.81 -6.55
C SER A 55 -13.34 8.00 -6.52
N THR A 56 -14.29 8.01 -5.57
CA THR A 56 -15.23 9.12 -5.44
C THR A 56 -14.63 10.30 -4.70
N THR A 57 -13.49 10.10 -4.06
CA THR A 57 -12.77 11.13 -3.32
C THR A 57 -11.31 11.12 -3.73
N ASN A 58 -10.52 12.02 -3.13
CA ASN A 58 -9.06 12.04 -3.34
C ASN A 58 -8.32 11.09 -2.40
N THR A 59 -9.04 10.20 -1.71
CA THR A 59 -8.46 9.23 -0.79
C THR A 59 -8.85 7.82 -1.20
N GLN A 60 -7.86 6.95 -1.28
CA GLN A 60 -8.06 5.52 -1.54
C GLN A 60 -7.46 4.74 -0.39
N THR A 61 -8.17 3.72 0.10
CA THR A 61 -7.68 2.90 1.21
C THR A 61 -7.63 1.43 0.81
N VAL A 62 -6.64 0.72 1.36
CA VAL A 62 -6.49 -0.73 1.17
C VAL A 62 -6.21 -1.35 2.52
N ASN A 63 -7.07 -2.29 2.94
CA ASN A 63 -6.90 -3.02 4.19
C ASN A 63 -6.06 -4.26 3.96
N TRP A 64 -5.20 -4.59 4.92
CA TRP A 64 -4.34 -5.77 4.83
C TRP A 64 -4.17 -6.41 6.21
N ASN A 65 -4.29 -7.72 6.26
CA ASN A 65 -4.22 -8.48 7.51
C ASN A 65 -2.82 -9.01 7.81
N LEU A 66 -1.79 -8.47 7.17
CA LEU A 66 -0.39 -8.84 7.36
C LEU A 66 -0.06 -10.27 6.93
N THR A 67 -0.85 -10.84 6.07
CA THR A 67 -0.63 -12.18 5.52
C THR A 67 0.04 -12.06 4.16
N VAL A 68 1.16 -12.78 3.98
CA VAL A 68 1.93 -12.74 2.74
C VAL A 68 1.39 -13.77 1.74
N GLU A 69 1.99 -13.79 0.54
CA GLU A 69 1.45 -14.57 -0.60
C GLU A 69 1.30 -16.06 -0.31
N ASN A 70 2.17 -16.64 0.54
CA ASN A 70 2.10 -18.05 0.86
C ASN A 70 1.11 -18.38 2.00
N GLY A 71 0.35 -17.39 2.48
CA GLY A 71 -0.61 -17.57 3.55
C GLY A 71 -0.05 -17.40 4.96
N ASN A 72 1.25 -17.23 5.10
CA ASN A 72 1.87 -17.00 6.40
C ASN A 72 1.71 -15.56 6.83
N ARG A 73 1.62 -15.35 8.14
CA ARG A 73 1.53 -14.03 8.71
C ARG A 73 2.93 -13.45 8.93
N LEU A 74 3.08 -12.14 8.74
CA LEU A 74 4.36 -11.48 8.98
C LEU A 74 4.77 -11.57 10.44
N GLN A 75 6.04 -11.83 10.67
CA GLN A 75 6.64 -11.86 12.00
C GLN A 75 7.04 -10.46 12.42
N THR A 76 7.30 -10.28 13.71
CA THR A 76 7.81 -9.02 14.24
C THR A 76 9.06 -8.58 13.47
N GLY A 77 9.05 -7.36 13.00
CA GLY A 77 10.17 -6.83 12.25
C GLY A 77 9.85 -5.52 11.58
N VAL A 78 10.83 -5.05 10.79
CA VAL A 78 10.69 -3.84 10.00
C VAL A 78 10.61 -4.23 8.54
N TYR A 79 9.63 -3.67 7.84
CA TYR A 79 9.37 -3.93 6.44
C TYR A 79 9.28 -2.60 5.69
N LEU A 80 9.29 -2.66 4.38
CA LEU A 80 9.12 -1.49 3.53
C LEU A 80 7.86 -1.66 2.70
N TYR A 81 7.17 -0.58 2.45
CA TYR A 81 6.03 -0.58 1.55
C TYR A 81 6.11 0.60 0.59
N ARG A 82 5.55 0.42 -0.59
CA ARG A 82 5.38 1.49 -1.55
C ARG A 82 4.07 1.29 -2.30
N ALA A 83 3.58 2.37 -2.92
CA ALA A 83 2.36 2.33 -3.70
C ALA A 83 2.61 2.89 -5.10
N ARG A 84 1.80 2.41 -6.04
CA ARG A 84 1.73 2.94 -7.38
C ARG A 84 0.28 3.27 -7.67
N ILE A 85 0.05 4.43 -8.26
CA ILE A 85 -1.26 4.83 -8.75
C ILE A 85 -1.17 5.03 -10.25
N SER A 86 -2.14 4.51 -11.00
CA SER A 86 -2.22 4.69 -12.44
C SER A 86 -3.59 5.19 -12.83
N SER A 87 -3.64 6.09 -13.79
CA SER A 87 -4.90 6.59 -14.34
C SER A 87 -4.66 7.09 -15.74
N GLU A 88 -5.56 6.71 -16.67
CA GLU A 88 -5.51 7.17 -18.06
C GLU A 88 -4.15 6.94 -18.74
N GLY A 89 -3.53 5.79 -18.46
CA GLY A 89 -2.28 5.40 -19.11
C GLY A 89 -1.02 5.96 -18.47
N SER A 90 -1.13 6.76 -17.42
CA SER A 90 0.02 7.33 -16.71
C SER A 90 0.08 6.80 -15.28
N ALA A 91 1.28 6.76 -14.70
CA ALA A 91 1.48 6.20 -13.37
C ALA A 91 2.44 7.05 -12.54
N LYS A 92 2.27 6.95 -11.22
CA LYS A 92 3.15 7.56 -10.23
C LYS A 92 3.45 6.54 -9.14
N VAL A 93 4.72 6.43 -8.76
CA VAL A 93 5.19 5.50 -7.72
C VAL A 93 5.69 6.30 -6.54
N SER A 94 5.29 5.89 -5.32
CA SER A 94 5.76 6.52 -4.10
C SER A 94 7.17 6.08 -3.74
N LYS A 95 7.82 6.81 -2.85
CA LYS A 95 9.03 6.33 -2.18
C LYS A 95 8.65 5.22 -1.21
N ALA A 96 9.60 4.34 -0.92
CA ALA A 96 9.40 3.31 0.08
C ALA A 96 9.38 3.92 1.48
N LYS A 97 8.48 3.42 2.32
CA LYS A 97 8.35 3.83 3.72
C LYS A 97 8.42 2.60 4.62
N LYS A 98 8.70 2.82 5.89
CA LYS A 98 8.81 1.74 6.86
C LYS A 98 7.45 1.33 7.41
N LEU A 99 7.25 0.03 7.55
CA LEU A 99 6.14 -0.56 8.28
C LEU A 99 6.74 -1.41 9.40
N ILE A 100 6.36 -1.13 10.62
CA ILE A 100 6.79 -1.89 11.79
C ILE A 100 5.68 -2.86 12.15
N VAL A 101 6.02 -4.14 12.25
CA VAL A 101 5.06 -5.20 12.61
C VAL A 101 5.46 -5.77 13.96
N ILE A 102 4.49 -5.91 14.84
CA ILE A 102 4.67 -6.54 16.14
C ILE A 102 3.72 -7.73 16.20
N SER A 103 4.27 -8.91 16.04
CA SER A 103 3.49 -10.14 16.09
C SER A 103 3.24 -10.55 17.53
N ASN A 104 2.05 -11.07 17.79
CA ASN A 104 1.68 -11.54 19.14
C ASN A 104 2.08 -13.00 19.40
N ASN A 105 2.86 -13.58 18.50
CA ASN A 105 3.32 -14.97 18.66
C ASN A 105 4.72 -15.02 19.23
#